data_6098b6bcc13c89da1b75dc9fee8a3637
#
_entry.id   6098b6bcc13c89da1b75dc9fee8a3637
#
_cell.length_a   1.000
_cell.length_b   1.000
_cell.length_c   1.000
_cell.angle_alpha   90.00
_cell.angle_beta   90.00
_cell.angle_gamma   90.00
#
_symmetry.space_group_name_H-M   'P 1'
#
loop_
_entity.id
_entity.type
_entity.pdbx_description
1 polymer ?
#
loop_
_entity_poly.entity_id
_entity_poly.type
_entity_poly.pdbx_seq_one_letter_code
_entity_poly.pdbx_strand_id
1 'polypeptide(L)'
;MSGCCLPRRSPNSVTKAGSGGRVACNLLVVVAVSAANACRHDKDLLLRAVSTERCRFSIRKDIEAVIAVNDQDVRELPAYGVAEAAHYLLVPRATLRSWLAGMSYGKGSDRRRFRPVIQPAATSPVALSFINLIEAHVLAAIRRKHRVDMPAVRRTIDFLKKEFGSPYPLADYKFETNGVDLFVEHLGDLISVSQGGQLAIRQLLEAHLRRIDRDDKGFPLRLYPFTRVDETEQPKNIVIDPFISFGKAVITGTGVSTDIVAERFKAGESADELANDYGCAREKIEEAIRCELSLAEAA
;
A
#
# COMPACT_ATOMS: atom_id res chain seq x y z
N MET A 1 -1.04 31.41 79.41
CA MET A 1 -2.38 31.90 79.17
C MET A 1 -2.41 32.45 77.74
N SER A 2 -2.84 31.65 76.85
CA SER A 2 -2.49 31.72 75.44
C SER A 2 -3.75 31.99 74.61
N GLY A 3 -3.72 33.03 73.84
CA GLY A 3 -4.78 33.38 72.93
C GLY A 3 -4.44 32.92 71.49
N CYS A 4 -5.22 32.04 70.94
CA CYS A 4 -5.16 31.64 69.55
C CYS A 4 -5.91 32.65 68.68
N CYS A 5 -5.23 33.26 67.70
CA CYS A 5 -5.86 33.96 66.56
C CYS A 5 -5.75 33.09 65.29
N LEU A 6 -6.89 32.77 64.72
CA LEU A 6 -7.00 32.18 63.39
C LEU A 6 -7.15 33.32 62.33
N PRO A 7 -6.49 33.23 61.18
CA PRO A 7 -6.77 34.12 60.07
C PRO A 7 -7.81 33.52 59.10
N ARG A 8 -8.69 34.39 58.63
CA ARG A 8 -9.77 34.14 57.61
C ARG A 8 -9.17 33.81 56.24
N ARG A 9 -9.71 32.80 55.61
CA ARG A 9 -9.48 32.49 54.17
C ARG A 9 -10.43 33.32 53.33
N SER A 10 -9.84 33.96 52.32
CA SER A 10 -10.57 34.55 51.15
C SER A 10 -10.70 33.48 50.05
N PRO A 11 -11.78 33.51 49.25
CA PRO A 11 -11.98 32.56 48.14
C PRO A 11 -11.46 33.16 46.85
N ASN A 12 -10.59 32.46 46.14
CA ASN A 12 -10.47 32.44 44.68
C ASN A 12 -9.17 31.77 44.26
N SER A 13 -9.27 30.54 43.82
CA SER A 13 -8.35 30.00 42.84
C SER A 13 -9.08 28.90 42.02
N VAL A 14 -9.43 29.28 40.82
CA VAL A 14 -9.89 28.39 39.77
C VAL A 14 -8.73 27.49 39.38
N THR A 15 -8.74 26.23 39.78
CA THR A 15 -7.79 25.22 39.31
C THR A 15 -8.23 24.73 37.94
N LYS A 16 -7.42 25.02 36.91
CA LYS A 16 -7.46 24.42 35.59
C LYS A 16 -7.41 22.88 35.74
N ALA A 17 -8.44 22.20 35.30
CA ALA A 17 -8.42 20.77 35.07
C ALA A 17 -7.53 20.50 33.85
N GLY A 18 -6.29 20.05 34.10
CA GLY A 18 -5.32 19.72 33.07
C GLY A 18 -5.38 18.23 32.72
N SER A 19 -5.34 17.97 31.45
CA SER A 19 -4.68 16.84 30.72
C SER A 19 -4.74 15.39 31.20
N GLY A 20 -5.29 15.04 32.35
CA GLY A 20 -5.34 13.65 32.82
C GLY A 20 -6.40 12.76 32.16
N GLY A 21 -7.44 13.36 31.57
CA GLY A 21 -8.56 12.59 31.00
C GLY A 21 -8.25 11.91 29.66
N ARG A 22 -7.32 12.42 28.88
CA ARG A 22 -6.96 11.83 27.56
C ARG A 22 -6.04 10.61 27.67
N VAL A 23 -5.16 10.59 28.64
CA VAL A 23 -4.24 9.45 28.84
C VAL A 23 -4.97 8.23 29.39
N ALA A 24 -5.93 8.44 30.31
CA ALA A 24 -6.78 7.36 30.82
C ALA A 24 -7.72 6.76 29.77
N CYS A 25 -8.22 7.58 28.82
CA CYS A 25 -9.05 7.11 27.72
C CYS A 25 -8.25 6.25 26.71
N ASN A 26 -7.00 6.65 26.40
CA ASN A 26 -6.15 5.89 25.46
C ASN A 26 -5.72 4.54 26.04
N LEU A 27 -5.48 4.44 27.36
CA LEU A 27 -5.13 3.15 28.01
C LEU A 27 -6.33 2.19 28.02
N LEU A 28 -7.54 2.70 28.19
CA LEU A 28 -8.78 1.89 28.12
C LEU A 28 -9.08 1.38 26.70
N VAL A 29 -8.78 2.16 25.66
CA VAL A 29 -8.91 1.76 24.26
C VAL A 29 -7.94 0.64 23.91
N VAL A 30 -6.68 0.73 24.34
CA VAL A 30 -5.67 -0.34 24.13
C VAL A 30 -6.06 -1.64 24.82
N VAL A 31 -6.60 -1.58 26.04
CA VAL A 31 -7.07 -2.76 26.79
C VAL A 31 -8.33 -3.34 26.13
N ALA A 32 -9.26 -2.51 25.62
CA ALA A 32 -10.47 -2.97 24.93
C ALA A 32 -10.14 -3.64 23.59
N VAL A 33 -9.14 -3.13 22.83
CA VAL A 33 -8.67 -3.74 21.56
C VAL A 33 -8.00 -5.08 21.83
N SER A 34 -7.21 -5.20 22.92
CA SER A 34 -6.60 -6.48 23.31
C SER A 34 -7.64 -7.52 23.74
N ALA A 35 -8.71 -7.09 24.42
CA ALA A 35 -9.80 -7.98 24.87
C ALA A 35 -10.74 -8.38 23.71
N ALA A 36 -10.95 -7.51 22.73
CA ALA A 36 -11.75 -7.79 21.53
C ALA A 36 -11.13 -8.87 20.62
N ASN A 37 -9.80 -8.95 20.60
CA ASN A 37 -9.08 -10.02 19.89
C ASN A 37 -9.18 -11.39 20.59
N ALA A 38 -9.49 -11.42 21.89
CA ALA A 38 -9.63 -12.66 22.67
C ALA A 38 -11.08 -13.22 22.68
N CYS A 39 -12.10 -12.38 22.45
CA CYS A 39 -13.50 -12.78 22.50
C CYS A 39 -14.24 -12.47 21.19
N ARG A 40 -14.24 -13.41 20.25
CA ARG A 40 -14.94 -13.29 18.94
C ARG A 40 -16.47 -13.31 18.99
N HIS A 41 -17.14 -13.46 20.15
CA HIS A 41 -18.56 -13.81 20.17
C HIS A 41 -19.52 -12.94 21.00
N ASP A 42 -19.10 -11.85 21.69
CA ASP A 42 -20.06 -11.06 22.46
C ASP A 42 -19.81 -9.55 22.41
N LYS A 43 -20.43 -8.90 21.40
CA LYS A 43 -20.38 -7.44 21.20
C LYS A 43 -21.11 -6.66 22.29
N ASP A 44 -22.11 -7.25 22.94
CA ASP A 44 -22.95 -6.59 23.94
C ASP A 44 -22.26 -6.49 25.32
N LEU A 45 -21.33 -7.37 25.62
CA LEU A 45 -20.63 -7.38 26.90
C LEU A 45 -19.66 -6.19 27.03
N LEU A 46 -18.99 -5.81 25.92
CA LEU A 46 -18.05 -4.69 25.88
C LEU A 46 -18.75 -3.33 26.03
N LEU A 47 -19.97 -3.17 25.51
CA LEU A 47 -20.73 -1.94 25.60
C LEU A 47 -21.35 -1.70 27.00
N ARG A 48 -21.50 -2.72 27.81
CA ARG A 48 -22.05 -2.64 29.19
C ARG A 48 -21.04 -2.17 30.24
N ALA A 49 -19.75 -2.27 29.97
CA ALA A 49 -18.67 -1.96 30.92
C ALA A 49 -18.37 -0.45 31.09
N VAL A 50 -18.94 0.43 30.26
CA VAL A 50 -18.63 1.88 30.28
C VAL A 50 -19.75 2.67 30.99
N SER A 51 -19.41 3.34 32.08
CA SER A 51 -20.36 3.92 33.04
C SER A 51 -20.92 5.33 32.75
N THR A 52 -20.47 6.02 31.68
CA THR A 52 -20.94 7.38 31.36
C THR A 52 -21.37 7.52 29.90
N GLU A 53 -22.56 8.13 29.66
CA GLU A 53 -23.14 8.26 28.31
C GLU A 53 -22.26 9.02 27.30
N ARG A 54 -21.50 10.02 27.74
CA ARG A 54 -20.58 10.79 26.87
C ARG A 54 -19.37 10.01 26.41
N CYS A 55 -18.85 9.12 27.26
CA CYS A 55 -17.79 8.19 26.88
C CYS A 55 -18.31 7.06 25.98
N ARG A 56 -19.54 6.58 26.22
CA ARG A 56 -20.17 5.54 25.37
C ARG A 56 -20.31 5.93 23.92
N PHE A 57 -20.63 7.20 23.63
CA PHE A 57 -20.81 7.66 22.24
C PHE A 57 -19.49 7.78 21.49
N SER A 58 -18.41 8.24 22.16
CA SER A 58 -17.08 8.31 21.55
C SER A 58 -16.50 6.93 21.34
N ILE A 59 -16.54 6.06 22.37
CA ILE A 59 -16.02 4.69 22.32
C ILE A 59 -16.81 3.85 21.32
N ARG A 60 -18.13 4.04 21.20
CA ARG A 60 -18.95 3.33 20.21
C ARG A 60 -18.54 3.67 18.78
N LYS A 61 -18.26 4.96 18.46
CA LYS A 61 -17.73 5.36 17.16
C LYS A 61 -16.33 4.79 16.89
N ASP A 62 -15.49 4.78 17.91
CA ASP A 62 -14.14 4.24 17.79
C ASP A 62 -14.18 2.70 17.63
N ILE A 63 -15.07 2.01 18.34
CA ILE A 63 -15.30 0.56 18.18
C ILE A 63 -15.93 0.25 16.82
N GLU A 64 -16.94 1.01 16.38
CA GLU A 64 -17.53 0.86 15.05
C GLU A 64 -16.52 1.11 13.94
N ALA A 65 -15.62 2.08 14.11
CA ALA A 65 -14.51 2.33 13.19
C ALA A 65 -13.49 1.17 13.18
N VAL A 66 -13.13 0.64 14.36
CA VAL A 66 -12.22 -0.52 14.47
C VAL A 66 -12.85 -1.79 13.89
N ILE A 67 -14.15 -2.00 14.12
CA ILE A 67 -14.89 -3.14 13.54
C ILE A 67 -15.00 -2.99 12.03
N ALA A 68 -15.25 -1.79 11.52
CA ALA A 68 -15.30 -1.51 10.09
C ALA A 68 -13.94 -1.73 9.40
N VAL A 69 -12.84 -1.41 10.09
CA VAL A 69 -11.47 -1.71 9.60
C VAL A 69 -11.20 -3.23 9.63
N ASN A 70 -11.72 -3.95 10.63
CA ASN A 70 -11.57 -5.42 10.69
C ASN A 70 -12.42 -6.18 9.64
N ASP A 71 -13.43 -5.54 9.07
CA ASP A 71 -14.27 -6.13 8.01
C ASP A 71 -13.76 -5.76 6.60
N GLN A 72 -12.82 -4.80 6.50
CA GLN A 72 -12.18 -4.44 5.23
C GLN A 72 -11.01 -5.39 4.93
N ASP A 73 -10.92 -5.81 3.68
CA ASP A 73 -9.79 -6.60 3.21
C ASP A 73 -8.49 -5.79 3.36
N VAL A 74 -7.49 -6.35 4.05
CA VAL A 74 -6.17 -5.73 4.25
C VAL A 74 -5.55 -5.28 2.93
N ARG A 75 -5.87 -5.97 1.83
CA ARG A 75 -5.39 -5.65 0.48
C ARG A 75 -5.93 -4.33 -0.07
N GLU A 76 -7.04 -3.82 0.46
CA GLU A 76 -7.66 -2.54 0.07
C GLU A 76 -7.27 -1.37 0.97
N LEU A 77 -6.70 -1.65 2.14
CA LEU A 77 -6.28 -0.61 3.07
C LEU A 77 -5.09 0.20 2.53
N PRO A 78 -5.03 1.51 2.81
CA PRO A 78 -3.88 2.34 2.44
C PRO A 78 -2.64 1.88 3.23
N ALA A 79 -1.63 1.38 2.53
CA ALA A 79 -0.43 0.81 3.12
C ALA A 79 0.87 1.44 2.57
N TYR A 80 0.89 1.80 1.28
CA TYR A 80 2.13 2.20 0.61
C TYR A 80 2.13 3.68 0.29
N GLY A 81 3.19 4.40 0.74
CA GLY A 81 3.46 5.75 0.30
C GLY A 81 3.91 5.80 -1.17
N VAL A 82 3.70 6.96 -1.84
CA VAL A 82 4.10 7.11 -3.26
C VAL A 82 5.59 6.85 -3.49
N ALA A 83 6.45 7.22 -2.54
CA ALA A 83 7.88 7.00 -2.65
C ALA A 83 8.24 5.52 -2.59
N GLU A 84 7.67 4.81 -1.63
CA GLU A 84 7.86 3.38 -1.41
C GLU A 84 7.30 2.54 -2.57
N ALA A 85 6.06 2.82 -2.99
CA ALA A 85 5.48 2.13 -4.14
C ALA A 85 6.27 2.37 -5.44
N ALA A 86 6.76 3.60 -5.66
CA ALA A 86 7.61 3.93 -6.81
C ALA A 86 8.93 3.14 -6.79
N HIS A 87 9.46 2.92 -5.58
CA HIS A 87 10.62 2.09 -5.35
C HIS A 87 10.38 0.65 -5.76
N TYR A 88 9.41 -0.01 -5.13
CA TYR A 88 9.09 -1.42 -5.42
C TYR A 88 8.77 -1.67 -6.91
N LEU A 89 8.24 -0.67 -7.59
CA LEU A 89 7.86 -0.78 -9.00
C LEU A 89 8.96 -0.36 -9.98
N LEU A 90 10.09 0.17 -9.49
CA LEU A 90 11.16 0.77 -10.29
C LEU A 90 10.61 1.83 -11.27
N VAL A 91 9.71 2.69 -10.79
CA VAL A 91 9.06 3.74 -11.58
C VAL A 91 9.41 5.10 -10.98
N PRO A 92 9.71 6.15 -11.79
CA PRO A 92 9.93 7.47 -11.24
C PRO A 92 8.75 7.96 -10.40
N ARG A 93 9.02 8.54 -9.22
CA ARG A 93 7.99 9.05 -8.29
C ARG A 93 7.01 10.02 -8.96
N ALA A 94 7.53 10.88 -9.85
CA ALA A 94 6.69 11.82 -10.61
C ALA A 94 5.71 11.10 -11.53
N THR A 95 6.13 10.00 -12.15
CA THR A 95 5.29 9.16 -13.01
C THR A 95 4.18 8.50 -12.19
N LEU A 96 4.51 7.83 -11.10
CA LEU A 96 3.52 7.21 -10.21
C LEU A 96 2.55 8.24 -9.66
N ARG A 97 3.04 9.40 -9.20
CA ARG A 97 2.18 10.50 -8.74
C ARG A 97 1.20 10.96 -9.82
N SER A 98 1.64 11.02 -11.08
CA SER A 98 0.76 11.40 -12.20
C SER A 98 -0.34 10.36 -12.47
N TRP A 99 -0.10 9.09 -12.18
CA TRP A 99 -1.10 8.03 -12.30
C TRP A 99 -2.16 8.11 -11.22
N LEU A 100 -1.76 8.51 -10.00
CA LEU A 100 -2.63 8.55 -8.81
C LEU A 100 -3.39 9.87 -8.66
N ALA A 101 -2.75 11.01 -8.95
CA ALA A 101 -3.34 12.35 -8.76
C ALA A 101 -3.83 12.97 -10.08
N GLY A 102 -3.49 12.37 -11.22
CA GLY A 102 -3.64 13.01 -12.52
C GLY A 102 -2.59 14.08 -12.75
N MET A 103 -2.65 14.70 -13.90
CA MET A 103 -1.70 15.74 -14.30
C MET A 103 -2.45 16.90 -14.96
N SER A 104 -2.07 18.12 -14.62
CA SER A 104 -2.47 19.32 -15.33
C SER A 104 -1.37 19.74 -16.30
N TYR A 105 -1.70 20.05 -17.54
CA TYR A 105 -0.78 20.52 -18.56
C TYR A 105 -1.39 21.69 -19.33
N GLY A 106 -0.55 22.43 -20.05
CA GLY A 106 -0.92 23.68 -20.70
C GLY A 106 -0.71 24.92 -19.82
N LYS A 107 -0.74 26.09 -20.42
CA LYS A 107 -0.58 27.40 -19.76
C LYS A 107 -1.85 28.25 -19.97
N GLY A 108 -2.19 29.08 -18.98
CA GLY A 108 -3.30 30.01 -19.08
C GLY A 108 -4.67 29.34 -19.26
N SER A 109 -5.44 29.81 -20.23
CA SER A 109 -6.80 29.34 -20.57
C SER A 109 -6.84 27.92 -21.13
N ASP A 110 -5.72 27.40 -21.68
CA ASP A 110 -5.64 26.08 -22.28
C ASP A 110 -5.21 24.98 -21.28
N ARG A 111 -5.32 25.25 -19.99
CA ARG A 111 -4.97 24.30 -18.94
C ARG A 111 -5.94 23.12 -18.97
N ARG A 112 -5.43 21.96 -19.40
CA ARG A 112 -6.17 20.68 -19.41
C ARG A 112 -5.73 19.83 -18.23
N ARG A 113 -6.65 19.03 -17.67
CA ARG A 113 -6.38 18.11 -16.58
C ARG A 113 -6.65 16.67 -17.03
N PHE A 114 -5.66 15.83 -16.94
CA PHE A 114 -5.83 14.38 -17.01
C PHE A 114 -6.35 13.83 -15.70
N ARG A 115 -7.34 12.95 -15.77
CA ARG A 115 -7.82 12.21 -14.59
C ARG A 115 -6.77 11.22 -14.11
N PRO A 116 -6.79 10.81 -12.83
CA PRO A 116 -6.05 9.66 -12.33
C PRO A 116 -6.31 8.42 -13.20
N VAL A 117 -5.31 7.57 -13.36
CA VAL A 117 -5.45 6.24 -14.00
C VAL A 117 -5.82 5.21 -12.95
N ILE A 118 -5.17 5.28 -11.81
CA ILE A 118 -5.38 4.44 -10.63
C ILE A 118 -6.00 5.32 -9.55
N GLN A 119 -7.06 4.83 -8.92
CA GLN A 119 -7.68 5.50 -7.79
C GLN A 119 -6.98 5.10 -6.50
N PRO A 120 -6.24 6.00 -5.82
CA PRO A 120 -5.52 5.64 -4.61
C PRO A 120 -6.48 5.34 -3.46
N ALA A 121 -6.08 4.46 -2.55
CA ALA A 121 -6.85 4.11 -1.36
C ALA A 121 -7.01 5.31 -0.39
N ALA A 122 -6.02 6.21 -0.34
CA ALA A 122 -6.13 7.48 0.38
C ALA A 122 -5.60 8.64 -0.47
N THR A 123 -6.22 9.82 -0.32
CA THR A 123 -5.88 11.02 -1.10
C THR A 123 -5.14 12.09 -0.29
N SER A 124 -5.17 12.02 1.06
CA SER A 124 -4.52 13.01 1.94
C SER A 124 -4.07 12.36 3.26
N PRO A 125 -2.81 11.94 3.37
CA PRO A 125 -1.79 11.85 2.30
C PRO A 125 -2.15 10.82 1.23
N VAL A 126 -1.58 10.95 0.03
CA VAL A 126 -1.78 9.98 -1.04
C VAL A 126 -1.09 8.67 -0.66
N ALA A 127 -1.86 7.60 -0.56
CA ALA A 127 -1.37 6.27 -0.27
C ALA A 127 -2.09 5.22 -1.13
N LEU A 128 -1.34 4.18 -1.50
CA LEU A 128 -1.82 3.07 -2.29
C LEU A 128 -2.19 1.90 -1.36
N SER A 129 -3.20 1.14 -1.75
CA SER A 129 -3.44 -0.20 -1.22
C SER A 129 -2.55 -1.22 -1.94
N PHE A 130 -2.55 -2.46 -1.46
CA PHE A 130 -1.88 -3.55 -2.18
C PHE A 130 -2.50 -3.77 -3.58
N ILE A 131 -3.83 -3.68 -3.70
CA ILE A 131 -4.49 -3.77 -5.01
C ILE A 131 -4.04 -2.64 -5.94
N ASN A 132 -3.92 -1.40 -5.45
CA ASN A 132 -3.37 -0.30 -6.25
C ASN A 132 -1.91 -0.53 -6.65
N LEU A 133 -1.11 -1.17 -5.77
CA LEU A 133 0.28 -1.54 -6.09
C LEU A 133 0.32 -2.55 -7.25
N ILE A 134 -0.58 -3.54 -7.26
CA ILE A 134 -0.73 -4.49 -8.36
C ILE A 134 -1.14 -3.78 -9.67
N GLU A 135 -2.14 -2.89 -9.64
CA GLU A 135 -2.51 -2.11 -10.83
C GLU A 135 -1.33 -1.29 -11.36
N ALA A 136 -0.58 -0.64 -10.47
CA ALA A 136 0.59 0.14 -10.85
C ALA A 136 1.72 -0.75 -11.40
N HIS A 137 1.89 -1.98 -10.89
CA HIS A 137 2.84 -2.96 -11.40
C HIS A 137 2.51 -3.36 -12.86
N VAL A 138 1.25 -3.66 -13.14
CA VAL A 138 0.80 -3.99 -14.50
C VAL A 138 0.92 -2.77 -15.43
N LEU A 139 0.56 -1.57 -14.95
CA LEU A 139 0.70 -0.34 -15.72
C LEU A 139 2.17 0.00 -16.03
N ALA A 140 3.11 -0.35 -15.14
CA ALA A 140 4.53 -0.18 -15.36
C ALA A 140 5.04 -0.99 -16.56
N ALA A 141 4.48 -2.18 -16.81
CA ALA A 141 4.79 -2.99 -17.99
C ALA A 141 4.60 -2.21 -19.30
N ILE A 142 3.48 -1.51 -19.39
CA ILE A 142 3.10 -0.77 -20.60
C ILE A 142 4.07 0.40 -20.86
N ARG A 143 4.63 0.97 -19.79
CA ARG A 143 5.50 2.16 -19.86
C ARG A 143 6.97 1.85 -20.09
N ARG A 144 7.46 0.66 -19.74
CA ARG A 144 8.90 0.35 -19.75
C ARG A 144 9.51 0.33 -21.15
N LYS A 145 8.85 -0.28 -22.14
CA LYS A 145 9.44 -0.48 -23.47
C LYS A 145 8.73 0.26 -24.62
N HIS A 146 7.51 0.76 -24.38
CA HIS A 146 6.73 1.41 -25.43
C HIS A 146 6.33 2.81 -25.00
N ARG A 147 6.53 3.78 -25.90
CA ARG A 147 6.00 5.15 -25.75
C ARG A 147 4.49 5.17 -26.02
N VAL A 148 3.75 4.34 -25.30
CA VAL A 148 2.30 4.27 -25.44
C VAL A 148 1.68 5.56 -24.91
N ASP A 149 0.77 6.12 -25.68
CA ASP A 149 0.06 7.35 -25.34
C ASP A 149 -0.85 7.14 -24.12
N MET A 150 -0.61 7.86 -23.03
CA MET A 150 -1.39 7.70 -21.78
C MET A 150 -2.88 8.01 -21.92
N PRO A 151 -3.35 8.93 -22.77
CA PRO A 151 -4.75 9.06 -23.10
C PRO A 151 -5.37 7.79 -23.68
N ALA A 152 -4.67 7.06 -24.54
CA ALA A 152 -5.16 5.78 -25.09
C ALA A 152 -5.21 4.71 -23.99
N VAL A 153 -4.16 4.59 -23.17
CA VAL A 153 -4.14 3.67 -22.01
C VAL A 153 -5.32 3.93 -21.06
N ARG A 154 -5.64 5.19 -20.76
CA ARG A 154 -6.79 5.54 -19.91
C ARG A 154 -8.11 5.07 -20.51
N ARG A 155 -8.33 5.33 -21.81
CA ARG A 155 -9.55 4.88 -22.50
C ARG A 155 -9.69 3.36 -22.47
N THR A 156 -8.59 2.66 -22.67
CA THR A 156 -8.57 1.19 -22.60
C THR A 156 -8.88 0.69 -21.20
N ILE A 157 -8.33 1.30 -20.16
CA ILE A 157 -8.65 0.94 -18.76
C ILE A 157 -10.11 1.26 -18.43
N ASP A 158 -10.64 2.41 -18.90
CA ASP A 158 -12.05 2.77 -18.71
C ASP A 158 -12.99 1.79 -19.44
N PHE A 159 -12.58 1.27 -20.59
CA PHE A 159 -13.29 0.19 -21.30
C PHE A 159 -13.28 -1.10 -20.46
N LEU A 160 -12.12 -1.54 -19.97
CA LEU A 160 -12.01 -2.74 -19.14
C LEU A 160 -12.79 -2.64 -17.81
N LYS A 161 -12.86 -1.45 -17.19
CA LYS A 161 -13.69 -1.22 -16.00
C LYS A 161 -15.16 -1.53 -16.25
N LYS A 162 -15.67 -1.17 -17.42
CA LYS A 162 -17.05 -1.46 -17.82
C LYS A 162 -17.25 -2.93 -18.14
N GLU A 163 -16.30 -3.52 -18.87
CA GLU A 163 -16.37 -4.91 -19.32
C GLU A 163 -16.31 -5.89 -18.15
N PHE A 164 -15.41 -5.66 -17.18
CA PHE A 164 -15.25 -6.54 -16.02
C PHE A 164 -16.22 -6.21 -14.88
N GLY A 165 -16.79 -5.00 -14.86
CA GLY A 165 -17.56 -4.50 -13.73
C GLY A 165 -16.71 -4.32 -12.45
N SER A 166 -15.40 -4.17 -12.59
CA SER A 166 -14.43 -4.07 -11.49
C SER A 166 -13.84 -2.66 -11.40
N PRO A 167 -13.73 -2.08 -10.20
CA PRO A 167 -13.04 -0.81 -10.00
C PRO A 167 -11.53 -0.92 -10.25
N TYR A 168 -10.96 -2.13 -10.16
CA TYR A 168 -9.54 -2.43 -10.28
C TYR A 168 -9.26 -3.41 -11.44
N PRO A 169 -9.51 -3.03 -12.70
CA PRO A 169 -9.51 -3.97 -13.81
C PRO A 169 -8.15 -4.60 -14.09
N LEU A 170 -7.03 -3.90 -13.81
CA LEU A 170 -5.68 -4.43 -14.03
C LEU A 170 -5.24 -5.40 -12.93
N ALA A 171 -5.85 -5.35 -11.75
CA ALA A 171 -5.63 -6.29 -10.66
C ALA A 171 -6.60 -7.48 -10.70
N ASP A 172 -7.69 -7.39 -11.48
CA ASP A 172 -8.71 -8.43 -11.59
C ASP A 172 -8.15 -9.71 -12.25
N TYR A 173 -8.60 -10.87 -11.80
CA TYR A 173 -8.24 -12.16 -12.41
C TYR A 173 -8.64 -12.25 -13.89
N LYS A 174 -9.77 -11.63 -14.26
CA LYS A 174 -10.21 -11.54 -15.66
C LYS A 174 -9.17 -10.89 -16.57
N PHE A 175 -8.34 -9.99 -16.03
CA PHE A 175 -7.26 -9.38 -16.80
C PHE A 175 -6.20 -10.39 -17.19
N GLU A 176 -5.89 -11.34 -16.31
CA GLU A 176 -4.91 -12.40 -16.60
C GLU A 176 -5.42 -13.42 -17.62
N THR A 177 -6.71 -13.74 -17.57
CA THR A 177 -7.29 -14.80 -18.42
C THR A 177 -7.57 -14.35 -19.86
N ASN A 178 -8.28 -13.24 -20.02
CA ASN A 178 -8.69 -12.70 -21.33
C ASN A 178 -8.48 -11.19 -21.49
N GLY A 179 -8.21 -10.51 -20.40
CA GLY A 179 -8.11 -9.06 -20.40
C GLY A 179 -6.85 -8.52 -21.07
N VAL A 180 -5.76 -9.30 -21.11
CA VAL A 180 -4.55 -8.92 -21.86
C VAL A 180 -4.86 -8.78 -23.34
N ASP A 181 -5.60 -9.72 -23.91
CA ASP A 181 -6.01 -9.68 -25.30
C ASP A 181 -6.93 -8.51 -25.59
N LEU A 182 -7.98 -8.34 -24.78
CA LEU A 182 -8.90 -7.22 -24.88
C LEU A 182 -8.18 -5.86 -24.73
N PHE A 183 -7.20 -5.79 -23.84
CA PHE A 183 -6.39 -4.59 -23.66
C PHE A 183 -5.57 -4.27 -24.91
N VAL A 184 -4.88 -5.26 -25.44
CA VAL A 184 -3.98 -5.10 -26.61
C VAL A 184 -4.80 -4.76 -27.86
N GLU A 185 -5.93 -5.42 -28.10
CA GLU A 185 -6.84 -5.12 -29.22
C GLU A 185 -7.39 -3.71 -29.11
N HIS A 186 -8.02 -3.36 -27.99
CA HIS A 186 -8.62 -2.04 -27.81
C HIS A 186 -7.59 -0.91 -27.86
N LEU A 187 -6.40 -1.14 -27.33
CA LEU A 187 -5.30 -0.18 -27.45
C LEU A 187 -4.83 -0.05 -28.90
N GLY A 188 -4.75 -1.16 -29.63
CA GLY A 188 -4.40 -1.18 -31.06
C GLY A 188 -5.36 -0.39 -31.93
N ASP A 189 -6.66 -0.44 -31.63
CA ASP A 189 -7.70 0.33 -32.32
C ASP A 189 -7.58 1.85 -32.07
N LEU A 190 -7.07 2.23 -30.89
CA LEU A 190 -6.95 3.64 -30.49
C LEU A 190 -5.67 4.31 -31.00
N ILE A 191 -4.63 3.52 -31.22
CA ILE A 191 -3.31 3.98 -31.69
C ILE A 191 -2.80 2.96 -32.71
N SER A 192 -2.25 3.45 -33.83
CA SER A 192 -1.68 2.58 -34.86
C SER A 192 -0.43 1.85 -34.35
N VAL A 193 -0.64 0.76 -33.61
CA VAL A 193 0.45 -0.12 -33.14
C VAL A 193 0.62 -1.25 -34.14
N SER A 194 1.85 -1.44 -34.62
CA SER A 194 2.15 -2.60 -35.49
C SER A 194 1.87 -3.91 -34.78
N GLN A 195 1.60 -4.98 -35.52
CA GLN A 195 1.40 -6.32 -34.96
C GLN A 195 2.56 -6.76 -34.07
N GLY A 196 3.81 -6.45 -34.47
CA GLY A 196 4.99 -6.70 -33.63
C GLY A 196 4.99 -5.92 -32.31
N GLY A 197 4.49 -4.68 -32.33
CA GLY A 197 4.32 -3.85 -31.14
C GLY A 197 3.24 -4.40 -30.21
N GLN A 198 2.13 -4.87 -30.74
CA GLN A 198 1.07 -5.52 -29.96
C GLN A 198 1.57 -6.79 -29.27
N LEU A 199 2.30 -7.65 -30.02
CA LEU A 199 2.92 -8.86 -29.45
C LEU A 199 3.91 -8.52 -28.33
N ALA A 200 4.74 -7.49 -28.50
CA ALA A 200 5.68 -7.08 -27.49
C ALA A 200 5.00 -6.54 -26.22
N ILE A 201 3.90 -5.80 -26.35
CA ILE A 201 3.09 -5.33 -25.21
C ILE A 201 2.48 -6.54 -24.48
N ARG A 202 1.91 -7.51 -25.20
CA ARG A 202 1.38 -8.75 -24.64
C ARG A 202 2.41 -9.49 -23.81
N GLN A 203 3.58 -9.76 -24.37
CA GLN A 203 4.68 -10.48 -23.68
C GLN A 203 5.11 -9.78 -22.39
N LEU A 204 5.15 -8.44 -22.41
CA LEU A 204 5.48 -7.66 -21.21
C LEU A 204 4.39 -7.75 -20.14
N LEU A 205 3.12 -7.65 -20.53
CA LEU A 205 2.00 -7.80 -19.59
C LEU A 205 2.01 -9.19 -18.96
N GLU A 206 2.15 -10.25 -19.76
CA GLU A 206 2.24 -11.62 -19.27
C GLU A 206 3.43 -11.84 -18.32
N ALA A 207 4.61 -11.24 -18.63
CA ALA A 207 5.77 -11.31 -17.75
C ALA A 207 5.51 -10.65 -16.38
N HIS A 208 4.76 -9.54 -16.36
CA HIS A 208 4.37 -8.87 -15.10
C HIS A 208 3.30 -9.65 -14.34
N LEU A 209 2.32 -10.21 -15.04
CA LEU A 209 1.25 -11.02 -14.42
C LEU A 209 1.81 -12.29 -13.77
N ARG A 210 2.80 -12.96 -14.38
CA ARG A 210 3.51 -14.09 -13.76
C ARG A 210 4.20 -13.78 -12.44
N ARG A 211 4.32 -12.49 -12.07
CA ARG A 211 4.89 -12.03 -10.80
C ARG A 211 3.84 -11.84 -9.71
N ILE A 212 2.58 -12.12 -10.00
CA ILE A 212 1.46 -11.97 -9.08
C ILE A 212 0.94 -13.37 -8.74
N ASP A 213 1.02 -13.77 -7.48
CA ASP A 213 0.31 -14.95 -7.00
C ASP A 213 -1.10 -14.54 -6.56
N ARG A 214 -2.09 -15.42 -6.78
CA ARG A 214 -3.49 -15.18 -6.45
C ARG A 214 -4.01 -16.24 -5.48
N ASP A 215 -5.03 -15.88 -4.72
CA ASP A 215 -5.77 -16.83 -3.91
C ASP A 215 -6.79 -17.63 -4.74
N ASP A 216 -7.45 -18.62 -4.11
CA ASP A 216 -8.45 -19.50 -4.76
C ASP A 216 -9.65 -18.73 -5.33
N LYS A 217 -9.87 -17.49 -4.89
CA LYS A 217 -10.92 -16.59 -5.39
C LYS A 217 -10.45 -15.67 -6.50
N GLY A 218 -9.18 -15.78 -6.89
CA GLY A 218 -8.56 -14.94 -7.93
C GLY A 218 -8.10 -13.57 -7.46
N PHE A 219 -8.18 -13.26 -6.15
CA PHE A 219 -7.63 -12.00 -5.63
C PHE A 219 -6.11 -12.05 -5.52
N PRO A 220 -5.40 -10.93 -5.79
CA PRO A 220 -3.96 -10.85 -5.61
C PRO A 220 -3.56 -11.17 -4.16
N LEU A 221 -2.65 -12.12 -3.98
CA LEU A 221 -2.13 -12.56 -2.69
C LEU A 221 -0.70 -12.06 -2.45
N ARG A 222 0.16 -12.16 -3.47
CA ARG A 222 1.57 -11.79 -3.39
C ARG A 222 2.03 -11.12 -4.66
N LEU A 223 2.97 -10.19 -4.52
CA LEU A 223 3.70 -9.58 -5.62
C LEU A 223 5.19 -9.88 -5.47
N TYR A 224 5.82 -10.36 -6.53
CA TYR A 224 7.26 -10.49 -6.63
C TYR A 224 7.80 -9.31 -7.45
N PRO A 225 8.24 -8.21 -6.84
CA PRO A 225 8.69 -7.05 -7.57
C PRO A 225 9.92 -7.37 -8.43
N PHE A 226 10.11 -6.62 -9.50
CA PHE A 226 11.35 -6.65 -10.25
C PHE A 226 12.42 -5.86 -9.49
N THR A 227 13.62 -6.42 -9.40
CA THR A 227 14.78 -5.78 -8.76
C THR A 227 15.75 -5.22 -9.78
N ARG A 228 15.55 -5.54 -11.08
CA ARG A 228 16.35 -5.05 -12.21
C ARG A 228 15.44 -4.52 -13.31
N VAL A 229 15.86 -3.45 -13.96
CA VAL A 229 15.02 -2.74 -14.94
C VAL A 229 14.90 -3.50 -16.26
N ASP A 230 15.96 -4.11 -16.73
CA ASP A 230 16.07 -4.62 -18.11
C ASP A 230 15.80 -6.13 -18.26
N GLU A 231 15.64 -6.84 -17.15
CA GLU A 231 15.40 -8.28 -17.14
C GLU A 231 13.94 -8.59 -16.87
N THR A 232 13.29 -9.37 -17.74
CA THR A 232 11.91 -9.83 -17.56
C THR A 232 11.85 -11.16 -16.81
N GLU A 233 12.92 -11.95 -16.84
CA GLU A 233 13.06 -13.19 -16.10
C GLU A 233 14.03 -13.00 -14.94
N GLN A 234 13.47 -12.89 -13.74
CA GLN A 234 14.22 -12.67 -12.50
C GLN A 234 13.75 -13.66 -11.44
N PRO A 235 14.63 -14.05 -10.50
CA PRO A 235 14.24 -14.94 -9.42
C PRO A 235 13.17 -14.27 -8.55
N LYS A 236 12.27 -15.08 -7.99
CA LYS A 236 11.24 -14.65 -7.03
C LYS A 236 11.81 -14.65 -5.60
N ASN A 237 12.93 -13.98 -5.39
CA ASN A 237 13.63 -13.95 -4.11
C ASN A 237 13.05 -12.94 -3.13
N ILE A 238 12.38 -11.90 -3.65
CA ILE A 238 11.73 -10.86 -2.87
C ILE A 238 10.23 -10.94 -3.10
N VAL A 239 9.45 -10.81 -2.03
CA VAL A 239 7.99 -10.88 -2.06
C VAL A 239 7.39 -9.75 -1.23
N ILE A 240 6.28 -9.19 -1.72
CA ILE A 240 5.40 -8.28 -1.00
C ILE A 240 4.11 -9.03 -0.75
N ASP A 241 3.79 -9.28 0.52
CA ASP A 241 2.58 -9.95 0.96
C ASP A 241 1.91 -9.06 2.02
N PRO A 242 0.69 -8.55 1.80
CA PRO A 242 0.02 -7.64 2.74
C PRO A 242 -0.22 -8.26 4.11
N PHE A 243 -0.16 -9.58 4.24
CA PHE A 243 -0.33 -10.30 5.50
C PHE A 243 1.00 -10.56 6.23
N ILE A 244 2.15 -10.24 5.62
CA ILE A 244 3.49 -10.45 6.18
C ILE A 244 4.19 -9.09 6.31
N SER A 245 4.77 -8.82 7.48
CA SER A 245 5.57 -7.61 7.76
C SER A 245 4.87 -6.31 7.32
N PHE A 246 3.55 -6.23 7.49
CA PHE A 246 2.72 -5.08 7.10
C PHE A 246 2.82 -4.72 5.62
N GLY A 247 3.04 -5.70 4.75
CA GLY A 247 3.16 -5.49 3.31
C GLY A 247 4.50 -4.96 2.84
N LYS A 248 5.52 -4.91 3.68
CA LYS A 248 6.89 -4.58 3.25
C LYS A 248 7.46 -5.66 2.33
N ALA A 249 8.42 -5.28 1.50
CA ALA A 249 9.20 -6.24 0.74
C ALA A 249 10.05 -7.10 1.66
N VAL A 250 9.92 -8.42 1.57
CA VAL A 250 10.64 -9.39 2.41
C VAL A 250 11.33 -10.44 1.56
N ILE A 251 12.37 -11.04 2.12
CA ILE A 251 13.04 -12.20 1.51
C ILE A 251 12.11 -13.40 1.56
N THR A 252 11.86 -14.02 0.42
CA THR A 252 10.98 -15.19 0.29
C THR A 252 11.40 -16.32 1.23
N GLY A 253 10.47 -16.74 2.09
CA GLY A 253 10.64 -17.85 3.03
C GLY A 253 11.26 -17.47 4.38
N THR A 254 11.64 -16.21 4.62
CA THR A 254 12.22 -15.78 5.91
C THR A 254 11.34 -14.76 6.66
N GLY A 255 10.57 -13.95 5.95
CA GLY A 255 9.83 -12.82 6.52
C GLY A 255 10.70 -11.62 6.90
N VAL A 256 12.01 -11.66 6.63
CA VAL A 256 12.96 -10.57 6.88
C VAL A 256 12.79 -9.50 5.82
N SER A 257 12.58 -8.26 6.25
CA SER A 257 12.39 -7.14 5.31
C SER A 257 13.71 -6.70 4.68
N THR A 258 13.62 -6.29 3.41
CA THR A 258 14.79 -5.91 2.59
C THR A 258 15.51 -4.68 3.14
N ASP A 259 14.76 -3.73 3.74
CA ASP A 259 15.31 -2.53 4.37
C ASP A 259 16.26 -2.87 5.52
N ILE A 260 15.90 -3.83 6.40
CA ILE A 260 16.76 -4.28 7.50
C ILE A 260 18.06 -4.90 6.97
N VAL A 261 17.97 -5.74 5.94
CA VAL A 261 19.14 -6.36 5.31
C VAL A 261 20.07 -5.29 4.72
N ALA A 262 19.50 -4.31 4.02
CA ALA A 262 20.29 -3.23 3.43
C ALA A 262 20.92 -2.32 4.48
N GLU A 263 20.25 -2.05 5.61
CA GLU A 263 20.81 -1.27 6.71
C GLU A 263 21.99 -1.99 7.38
N ARG A 264 21.88 -3.28 7.66
CA ARG A 264 22.96 -4.09 8.22
C ARG A 264 24.15 -4.18 7.27
N PHE A 265 23.90 -4.38 5.97
CA PHE A 265 24.93 -4.37 4.95
C PHE A 265 25.68 -3.00 4.88
N LYS A 266 24.94 -1.89 4.94
CA LYS A 266 25.53 -0.53 5.01
C LYS A 266 26.35 -0.31 6.29
N ALA A 267 25.97 -0.98 7.38
CA ALA A 267 26.71 -0.95 8.64
C ALA A 267 28.04 -1.75 8.59
N GLY A 268 28.31 -2.49 7.49
CA GLY A 268 29.57 -3.18 7.24
C GLY A 268 29.48 -4.71 7.38
N GLU A 269 28.30 -5.27 7.60
CA GLU A 269 28.12 -6.73 7.62
C GLU A 269 28.20 -7.30 6.19
N SER A 270 28.84 -8.43 6.03
CA SER A 270 28.96 -9.10 4.73
C SER A 270 27.67 -9.85 4.35
N ALA A 271 27.47 -10.07 3.05
CA ALA A 271 26.33 -10.86 2.59
C ALA A 271 26.36 -12.31 3.11
N ASP A 272 27.55 -12.86 3.35
CA ASP A 272 27.70 -14.22 3.91
C ASP A 272 27.29 -14.28 5.38
N GLU A 273 27.66 -13.29 6.20
CA GLU A 273 27.23 -13.18 7.59
C GLU A 273 25.71 -13.05 7.68
N LEU A 274 25.13 -12.17 6.88
CA LEU A 274 23.68 -11.97 6.82
C LEU A 274 22.93 -13.24 6.37
N ALA A 275 23.49 -13.98 5.38
CA ALA A 275 22.92 -15.23 4.91
C ALA A 275 22.90 -16.30 6.00
N ASN A 276 23.98 -16.40 6.79
CA ASN A 276 24.08 -17.31 7.92
C ASN A 276 23.11 -16.93 9.04
N ASP A 277 23.04 -15.63 9.40
CA ASP A 277 22.16 -15.14 10.46
C ASP A 277 20.68 -15.37 10.16
N TYR A 278 20.26 -15.14 8.92
CA TYR A 278 18.87 -15.30 8.50
C TYR A 278 18.53 -16.70 7.96
N GLY A 279 19.51 -17.59 7.90
CA GLY A 279 19.34 -18.98 7.46
C GLY A 279 18.83 -19.09 6.01
N CYS A 280 19.32 -18.24 5.12
CA CYS A 280 18.92 -18.21 3.75
C CYS A 280 20.11 -18.18 2.78
N ALA A 281 19.88 -18.45 1.50
CA ALA A 281 20.92 -18.44 0.48
C ALA A 281 21.46 -17.01 0.29
N ARG A 282 22.77 -16.88 0.08
CA ARG A 282 23.47 -15.61 -0.16
C ARG A 282 22.85 -14.81 -1.31
N GLU A 283 22.44 -15.47 -2.38
CA GLU A 283 21.81 -14.85 -3.54
C GLU A 283 20.52 -14.08 -3.16
N LYS A 284 19.78 -14.56 -2.15
CA LYS A 284 18.58 -13.85 -1.63
C LYS A 284 18.96 -12.58 -0.90
N ILE A 285 20.04 -12.60 -0.12
CA ILE A 285 20.59 -11.43 0.56
C ILE A 285 21.07 -10.39 -0.46
N GLU A 286 21.83 -10.83 -1.46
CA GLU A 286 22.29 -9.95 -2.53
C GLU A 286 21.14 -9.31 -3.31
N GLU A 287 20.05 -10.05 -3.52
CA GLU A 287 18.86 -9.53 -4.17
C GLU A 287 18.08 -8.54 -3.29
N ALA A 288 18.03 -8.78 -1.97
CA ALA A 288 17.45 -7.84 -1.01
C ALA A 288 18.25 -6.52 -0.96
N ILE A 289 19.57 -6.61 -0.93
CA ILE A 289 20.46 -5.45 -0.99
C ILE A 289 20.24 -4.68 -2.30
N ARG A 290 20.15 -5.39 -3.43
CA ARG A 290 19.90 -4.77 -4.75
C ARG A 290 18.54 -4.09 -4.80
N CYS A 291 17.51 -4.72 -4.22
CA CYS A 291 16.18 -4.14 -4.13
C CYS A 291 16.22 -2.75 -3.49
N GLU A 292 17.00 -2.55 -2.43
CA GLU A 292 17.07 -1.29 -1.69
C GLU A 292 18.08 -0.28 -2.27
N LEU A 293 19.19 -0.74 -2.83
CA LEU A 293 20.27 0.16 -3.33
C LEU A 293 19.99 0.71 -4.71
N SER A 294 19.18 0.05 -5.54
CA SER A 294 18.86 0.54 -6.90
C SER A 294 18.12 1.88 -6.94
N LEU A 295 17.71 2.42 -5.78
CA LEU A 295 17.12 3.75 -5.65
C LEU A 295 18.10 4.89 -5.47
N ALA A 296 19.27 4.64 -4.94
CA ALA A 296 20.23 5.72 -4.71
C ALA A 296 20.70 6.37 -6.03
N GLU A 297 20.57 5.65 -7.15
CA GLU A 297 20.92 6.15 -8.49
C GLU A 297 19.76 6.82 -9.24
N ALA A 298 18.52 6.70 -8.74
CA ALA A 298 17.31 7.24 -9.40
C ALA A 298 16.75 8.51 -8.75
N ALA A 299 17.40 9.04 -7.73
CA ALA A 299 17.07 10.29 -7.02
C ALA A 299 17.92 11.44 -7.48
#